data_c95e3e7e72ff064bbd2402b77ee3060a
#
_entry.id   c95e3e7e72ff064bbd2402b77ee3060a
#
_cell.length_a   1.000
_cell.length_b   1.000
_cell.length_c   1.000
_cell.angle_alpha   90.00
_cell.angle_beta   90.00
_cell.angle_gamma   90.00
#
_symmetry.space_group_name_H-M   'P 1'
#
loop_
_entity.id
_entity.type
_entity.pdbx_description
1 polymer ?
#
loop_
_entity_poly.entity_id
_entity_poly.type
_entity_poly.pdbx_seq_one_letter_code
_entity_poly.pdbx_strand_id
1 'polypeptide(L)'
;MIRLLLSFCWLFSALAVAAPDPRRPNIVVILTDDLGYGDVGCYNPESKIPTPNLDRLAQAGMRFTDAHAPSTVCTPSRYSLLTGRMSFRTGYRGGVFTGVGGPSLIEADRLTLPGMLQKQGYATAAVGKWHVGLTFQTKDGTPIHQVKVPSEGLGAGNELARIRLTDFSRPITDGPVHRGFDYFFGTACCPTTDWLYAYIENDRVPVPPTTLLDASKLPKHPYANDCRRGLVAPGFELDQVDLVFLEKSQAWLTDHVKRAPNQPFFLYHATQAAHLPSFAAPRFQGSTKAGPHGDFIAELDFIVGELLATLDKLGVAENTLVIFTSDNGPETTTAIHMRADQGHDPARPWRGLKRDNWEGGHRVPFLVRWPARVRPSVSPQTICLTDLLATCAALSDTPLPRNAGEDSFSFLSTLTGIADQRPPRPFTLHQTIKSELAIRRGDWKYLDHRGSGGNSYEKGALAPFALTDTAPTASGQLYNLKTDPGERTNLYFERPEIVKELKGLLDQSKASGRSAP
;
A
#
# COMPACT_ATOMS: atom_id res chain seq x y z
N MET A 1 -19.15 65.18 48.90
CA MET A 1 -19.54 63.78 48.62
C MET A 1 -19.12 63.52 47.17
N ILE A 2 -17.92 62.95 46.95
CA ILE A 2 -17.37 62.63 45.65
C ILE A 2 -17.52 61.10 45.49
N ARG A 3 -18.30 60.67 44.50
CA ARG A 3 -18.44 59.23 44.10
C ARG A 3 -17.37 58.87 43.12
N LEU A 4 -16.45 58.00 43.55
CA LEU A 4 -15.49 57.33 42.65
C LEU A 4 -16.22 56.21 41.92
N LEU A 5 -16.25 56.28 40.57
CA LEU A 5 -16.66 55.19 39.68
C LEU A 5 -15.40 54.38 39.32
N LEU A 6 -15.29 53.15 39.84
CA LEU A 6 -14.29 52.17 39.46
C LEU A 6 -14.77 51.44 38.19
N SER A 7 -14.19 51.76 37.03
CA SER A 7 -14.38 51.00 35.80
C SER A 7 -13.50 49.75 35.80
N PHE A 8 -14.13 48.59 35.84
CA PHE A 8 -13.47 47.29 35.73
C PHE A 8 -13.30 46.98 34.22
N CYS A 9 -12.09 47.17 33.70
CA CYS A 9 -11.73 46.69 32.35
C CYS A 9 -11.44 45.18 32.41
N TRP A 10 -12.36 44.38 31.87
CA TRP A 10 -12.09 42.97 31.57
C TRP A 10 -11.15 42.88 30.36
N LEU A 11 -9.88 42.55 30.59
CA LEU A 11 -8.97 42.10 29.52
C LEU A 11 -9.36 40.68 29.10
N PHE A 12 -10.10 40.56 28.00
CA PHE A 12 -10.21 39.30 27.27
C PHE A 12 -8.87 39.03 26.59
N SER A 13 -8.02 38.22 27.22
CA SER A 13 -6.87 37.63 26.52
C SER A 13 -7.41 36.62 25.52
N ALA A 14 -7.58 37.03 24.28
CA ALA A 14 -7.77 36.10 23.15
C ALA A 14 -6.49 35.27 23.05
N LEU A 15 -6.56 34.00 23.46
CA LEU A 15 -5.55 33.01 23.13
C LEU A 15 -5.51 32.92 21.59
N ALA A 16 -4.54 33.59 20.98
CA ALA A 16 -4.25 33.41 19.56
C ALA A 16 -3.82 31.96 19.38
N VAL A 17 -4.69 31.13 18.81
CA VAL A 17 -4.32 29.80 18.35
C VAL A 17 -3.26 29.99 17.26
N ALA A 18 -2.03 29.59 17.56
CA ALA A 18 -0.94 29.68 16.58
C ALA A 18 -1.34 28.91 15.32
N ALA A 19 -1.19 29.54 14.15
CA ALA A 19 -1.44 28.85 12.88
C ALA A 19 -0.57 27.60 12.81
N PRO A 20 -1.07 26.49 12.24
CA PRO A 20 -0.28 25.27 12.08
C PRO A 20 1.03 25.56 11.35
N ASP A 21 2.16 25.03 11.84
CA ASP A 21 3.45 25.21 11.18
C ASP A 21 3.43 24.48 9.82
N PRO A 22 3.52 25.21 8.69
CA PRO A 22 3.48 24.59 7.37
C PRO A 22 4.68 23.68 7.08
N ARG A 23 5.69 23.67 7.94
CA ARG A 23 6.82 22.71 7.88
C ARG A 23 6.47 21.36 8.53
N ARG A 24 5.36 21.28 9.25
CA ARG A 24 4.87 20.05 9.91
C ARG A 24 3.42 19.77 9.50
N PRO A 25 3.18 19.38 8.22
CA PRO A 25 1.84 19.07 7.76
C PRO A 25 1.28 17.82 8.43
N ASN A 26 -0.03 17.69 8.44
CA ASN A 26 -0.65 16.38 8.59
C ASN A 26 -0.29 15.51 7.39
N ILE A 27 -0.25 14.20 7.58
CA ILE A 27 0.11 13.26 6.53
C ILE A 27 -0.97 12.19 6.46
N VAL A 28 -1.52 11.97 5.27
CA VAL A 28 -2.46 10.88 4.97
C VAL A 28 -1.88 10.04 3.84
N VAL A 29 -1.64 8.76 4.09
CA VAL A 29 -1.28 7.80 3.06
C VAL A 29 -2.47 6.88 2.83
N ILE A 30 -3.04 6.92 1.63
CA ILE A 30 -4.09 6.01 1.18
C ILE A 30 -3.40 4.96 0.31
N LEU A 31 -3.29 3.74 0.84
CA LEU A 31 -2.67 2.60 0.16
C LEU A 31 -3.75 1.63 -0.28
N THR A 32 -3.90 1.48 -1.58
CA THR A 32 -4.83 0.49 -2.15
C THR A 32 -4.15 -0.84 -2.35
N ASP A 33 -4.95 -1.88 -2.56
CA ASP A 33 -4.49 -3.24 -2.77
C ASP A 33 -4.78 -3.67 -4.22
N ASP A 34 -3.76 -4.12 -4.96
CA ASP A 34 -3.89 -4.64 -6.33
C ASP A 34 -4.46 -3.66 -7.37
N LEU A 35 -4.43 -2.35 -7.15
CA LEU A 35 -4.95 -1.39 -8.12
C LEU A 35 -3.98 -1.23 -9.29
N GLY A 36 -4.48 -1.44 -10.49
CA GLY A 36 -3.71 -1.29 -11.71
C GLY A 36 -3.50 0.17 -12.14
N TYR A 37 -2.38 0.42 -12.82
CA TYR A 37 -2.09 1.72 -13.42
C TYR A 37 -3.17 2.13 -14.44
N GLY A 38 -3.67 1.14 -15.21
CA GLY A 38 -4.68 1.33 -16.23
C GLY A 38 -6.13 1.46 -15.71
N ASP A 39 -6.36 1.25 -14.41
CA ASP A 39 -7.69 1.37 -13.82
C ASP A 39 -8.11 2.83 -13.60
N VAL A 40 -7.15 3.72 -13.36
CA VAL A 40 -7.40 5.12 -12.96
C VAL A 40 -7.45 6.05 -14.16
N GLY A 41 -8.52 6.86 -14.27
CA GLY A 41 -8.80 7.73 -15.42
C GLY A 41 -7.67 8.69 -15.78
N CYS A 42 -7.05 9.36 -14.80
CA CYS A 42 -5.94 10.29 -15.05
C CYS A 42 -4.65 9.62 -15.54
N TYR A 43 -4.54 8.29 -15.48
CA TYR A 43 -3.44 7.49 -16.06
C TYR A 43 -3.83 6.80 -17.37
N ASN A 44 -5.10 6.43 -17.53
CA ASN A 44 -5.63 5.75 -18.70
C ASN A 44 -6.95 6.39 -19.13
N PRO A 45 -6.95 7.26 -20.15
CA PRO A 45 -8.19 7.89 -20.63
C PRO A 45 -9.19 6.90 -21.25
N GLU A 46 -8.74 5.66 -21.54
CA GLU A 46 -9.61 4.58 -22.02
C GLU A 46 -10.15 3.70 -20.88
N SER A 47 -9.88 4.05 -19.62
CA SER A 47 -10.44 3.32 -18.47
C SER A 47 -11.95 3.28 -18.53
N LYS A 48 -12.53 2.11 -18.31
CA LYS A 48 -13.98 1.91 -18.22
C LYS A 48 -14.52 2.08 -16.80
N ILE A 49 -13.64 2.51 -15.90
CA ILE A 49 -13.93 2.77 -14.50
C ILE A 49 -13.88 4.27 -14.27
N PRO A 50 -15.01 4.93 -14.00
CA PRO A 50 -15.01 6.33 -13.60
C PRO A 50 -14.29 6.52 -12.25
N THR A 51 -13.26 7.38 -12.23
CA THR A 51 -12.49 7.70 -11.00
C THR A 51 -12.46 9.21 -10.76
N PRO A 52 -13.62 9.89 -10.64
CA PRO A 52 -13.68 11.35 -10.61
C PRO A 52 -12.99 11.98 -9.38
N ASN A 53 -12.91 11.27 -8.25
CA ASN A 53 -12.25 11.77 -7.05
C ASN A 53 -10.72 11.67 -7.18
N LEU A 54 -10.21 10.57 -7.72
CA LEU A 54 -8.79 10.39 -8.03
C LEU A 54 -8.34 11.36 -9.13
N ASP A 55 -9.16 11.59 -10.14
CA ASP A 55 -8.88 12.55 -11.21
C ASP A 55 -8.82 13.99 -10.67
N ARG A 56 -9.72 14.36 -9.73
CA ARG A 56 -9.65 15.65 -9.03
C ARG A 56 -8.41 15.75 -8.14
N LEU A 57 -8.05 14.67 -7.44
CA LEU A 57 -6.82 14.62 -6.63
C LEU A 57 -5.58 14.87 -7.50
N ALA A 58 -5.52 14.25 -8.68
CA ALA A 58 -4.46 14.46 -9.67
C ALA A 58 -4.41 15.90 -10.20
N GLN A 59 -5.58 16.48 -10.49
CA GLN A 59 -5.71 17.86 -10.98
C GLN A 59 -5.34 18.91 -9.91
N ALA A 60 -5.61 18.60 -8.64
CA ALA A 60 -5.32 19.50 -7.51
C ALA A 60 -3.90 19.37 -6.96
N GLY A 61 -3.09 18.43 -7.49
CA GLY A 61 -1.80 18.12 -6.95
C GLY A 61 -0.79 17.64 -7.99
N MET A 62 0.13 16.77 -7.57
CA MET A 62 1.17 16.21 -8.44
C MET A 62 0.87 14.76 -8.77
N ARG A 63 0.90 14.40 -10.06
CA ARG A 63 0.79 13.04 -10.57
C ARG A 63 2.17 12.54 -11.01
N PHE A 64 2.65 11.46 -10.38
CA PHE A 64 3.88 10.79 -10.81
C PHE A 64 3.56 9.76 -11.89
N THR A 65 4.30 9.80 -12.99
CA THR A 65 4.14 8.82 -14.09
C THR A 65 5.09 7.63 -13.99
N ASP A 66 6.03 7.70 -13.06
CA ASP A 66 7.10 6.71 -12.87
C ASP A 66 7.28 6.34 -11.40
N ALA A 67 6.18 5.91 -10.77
CA ALA A 67 6.16 5.47 -9.38
C ALA A 67 6.06 3.95 -9.28
N HIS A 68 6.81 3.37 -8.35
CA HIS A 68 6.96 1.92 -8.24
C HIS A 68 6.73 1.38 -6.84
N ALA A 69 6.00 0.27 -6.76
CA ALA A 69 6.04 -0.59 -5.60
C ALA A 69 7.38 -1.34 -5.52
N PRO A 70 7.95 -1.55 -4.32
CA PRO A 70 9.22 -2.26 -4.14
C PRO A 70 9.10 -3.76 -4.40
N SER A 71 7.88 -4.29 -4.35
CA SER A 71 7.58 -5.68 -4.66
C SER A 71 6.32 -5.79 -5.50
N THR A 72 6.18 -6.92 -6.17
CA THR A 72 5.02 -7.25 -7.00
C THR A 72 3.90 -7.96 -6.22
N VAL A 73 3.98 -7.95 -4.87
CA VAL A 73 2.97 -8.50 -3.95
C VAL A 73 2.95 -7.75 -2.61
N CYS A 74 1.81 -7.83 -1.93
CA CYS A 74 1.42 -6.96 -0.80
C CYS A 74 2.35 -7.01 0.43
N THR A 75 2.58 -8.16 1.07
CA THR A 75 3.38 -8.24 2.33
C THR A 75 4.76 -7.59 2.19
N PRO A 76 5.60 -7.95 1.19
CA PRO A 76 6.90 -7.31 1.02
C PRO A 76 6.81 -5.82 0.67
N SER A 77 5.80 -5.39 -0.12
CA SER A 77 5.62 -3.97 -0.44
C SER A 77 5.25 -3.14 0.79
N ARG A 78 4.32 -3.62 1.61
CA ARG A 78 3.88 -2.95 2.84
C ARG A 78 5.00 -2.87 3.87
N TYR A 79 5.79 -3.94 4.05
CA TYR A 79 7.02 -3.91 4.86
C TYR A 79 7.96 -2.80 4.37
N SER A 80 8.23 -2.78 3.06
CA SER A 80 9.22 -1.87 2.48
C SER A 80 8.77 -0.41 2.54
N LEU A 81 7.46 -0.14 2.37
CA LEU A 81 6.87 1.19 2.54
C LEU A 81 7.04 1.69 3.98
N LEU A 82 6.74 0.84 4.97
CA LEU A 82 6.77 1.21 6.38
C LEU A 82 8.19 1.36 6.94
N THR A 83 9.19 0.71 6.35
CA THR A 83 10.56 0.67 6.87
C THR A 83 11.59 1.39 6.01
N GLY A 84 11.25 1.76 4.78
CA GLY A 84 12.22 2.29 3.82
C GLY A 84 13.31 1.29 3.40
N ARG A 85 13.06 -0.03 3.62
CA ARG A 85 14.00 -1.12 3.38
C ARG A 85 13.37 -2.19 2.49
N MET A 86 14.08 -2.63 1.46
CA MET A 86 13.61 -3.71 0.59
C MET A 86 13.44 -5.02 1.36
N SER A 87 12.29 -5.66 1.20
CA SER A 87 11.92 -6.87 1.97
C SER A 87 12.86 -8.05 1.74
N PHE A 88 13.50 -8.20 0.57
CA PHE A 88 14.47 -9.29 0.34
C PHE A 88 15.65 -9.27 1.33
N ARG A 89 15.95 -8.11 1.95
CA ARG A 89 17.02 -7.95 2.93
C ARG A 89 16.71 -8.60 4.28
N THR A 90 15.44 -8.92 4.56
CA THR A 90 15.05 -9.63 5.80
C THR A 90 15.37 -11.13 5.75
N GLY A 91 15.65 -11.67 4.57
CA GLY A 91 15.74 -13.11 4.36
C GLY A 91 14.39 -13.83 4.26
N TYR A 92 13.27 -13.15 4.47
CA TYR A 92 11.93 -13.73 4.33
C TYR A 92 11.67 -14.16 2.87
N ARG A 93 11.22 -15.41 2.70
CA ARG A 93 10.92 -16.04 1.40
C ARG A 93 9.50 -16.60 1.34
N GLY A 94 8.67 -16.30 2.32
CA GLY A 94 7.33 -16.88 2.47
C GLY A 94 6.24 -16.26 1.58
N GLY A 95 6.58 -15.30 0.73
CA GLY A 95 5.61 -14.61 -0.13
C GLY A 95 4.74 -13.63 0.65
N VAL A 96 3.46 -13.96 0.86
CA VAL A 96 2.49 -13.15 1.60
C VAL A 96 1.98 -13.91 2.83
N PHE A 97 1.63 -13.18 3.89
CA PHE A 97 0.97 -13.77 5.04
C PHE A 97 -0.50 -14.08 4.74
N THR A 98 -1.06 -15.03 5.48
CA THR A 98 -2.47 -15.44 5.39
C THR A 98 -3.06 -15.75 6.78
N GLY A 99 -4.37 -15.78 6.90
CA GLY A 99 -5.09 -16.19 8.11
C GLY A 99 -4.76 -15.33 9.34
N VAL A 100 -4.22 -15.98 10.36
CA VAL A 100 -3.75 -15.31 11.58
C VAL A 100 -2.39 -14.63 11.42
N GLY A 101 -1.90 -14.54 10.20
CA GLY A 101 -0.59 -13.96 9.90
C GLY A 101 0.57 -14.87 10.30
N GLY A 102 1.75 -14.31 10.37
CA GLY A 102 2.96 -14.92 10.90
C GLY A 102 3.56 -13.99 11.94
N PRO A 103 4.74 -14.25 12.46
CA PRO A 103 5.41 -13.25 13.29
C PRO A 103 5.56 -11.96 12.49
N SER A 104 5.64 -10.83 13.19
CA SER A 104 5.90 -9.56 12.53
C SER A 104 7.15 -9.66 11.65
N LEU A 105 7.03 -9.25 10.39
CA LEU A 105 8.18 -9.15 9.49
C LEU A 105 9.05 -7.94 9.86
N ILE A 106 8.46 -6.94 10.53
CA ILE A 106 9.17 -5.77 11.04
C ILE A 106 9.83 -6.16 12.36
N GLU A 107 11.14 -6.10 12.40
CA GLU A 107 11.95 -6.36 13.59
C GLU A 107 11.57 -5.40 14.74
N ALA A 108 11.66 -5.82 15.99
CA ALA A 108 11.17 -5.06 17.15
C ALA A 108 11.85 -3.69 17.32
N ASP A 109 13.12 -3.59 16.98
CA ASP A 109 13.94 -2.38 17.07
C ASP A 109 14.03 -1.58 15.76
N ARG A 110 13.35 -2.05 14.70
CA ARG A 110 13.34 -1.41 13.38
C ARG A 110 12.61 -0.07 13.42
N LEU A 111 13.31 1.00 13.02
CA LEU A 111 12.64 2.28 12.81
C LEU A 111 11.63 2.16 11.65
N THR A 112 10.39 2.50 11.94
CA THR A 112 9.31 2.56 10.96
C THR A 112 8.93 4.01 10.65
N LEU A 113 8.26 4.23 9.53
CA LEU A 113 7.70 5.53 9.17
C LEU A 113 6.78 6.09 10.29
N PRO A 114 5.77 5.34 10.79
CA PRO A 114 4.95 5.82 11.90
C PRO A 114 5.77 6.04 13.19
N GLY A 115 6.70 5.14 13.53
CA GLY A 115 7.52 5.28 14.75
C GLY A 115 8.48 6.49 14.69
N MET A 116 8.96 6.84 13.50
CA MET A 116 9.72 8.08 13.30
C MET A 116 8.84 9.31 13.52
N LEU A 117 7.66 9.34 12.89
CA LEU A 117 6.72 10.46 13.01
C LEU A 117 6.18 10.61 14.44
N GLN A 118 5.89 9.50 15.14
CA GLN A 118 5.48 9.50 16.54
C GLN A 118 6.56 10.17 17.44
N LYS A 119 7.84 9.82 17.23
CA LYS A 119 8.97 10.47 17.92
C LYS A 119 9.07 11.98 17.62
N GLN A 120 8.53 12.43 16.50
CA GLN A 120 8.43 13.84 16.14
C GLN A 120 7.12 14.49 16.65
N GLY A 121 6.36 13.80 17.50
CA GLY A 121 5.14 14.32 18.13
C GLY A 121 3.89 14.25 17.25
N TYR A 122 3.89 13.47 16.18
CA TYR A 122 2.67 13.16 15.43
C TYR A 122 1.81 12.17 16.21
N ALA A 123 0.49 12.37 16.17
CA ALA A 123 -0.45 11.29 16.48
C ALA A 123 -0.52 10.35 15.29
N THR A 124 -0.46 9.04 15.51
CA THR A 124 -0.32 8.07 14.42
C THR A 124 -1.43 7.04 14.44
N ALA A 125 -2.08 6.83 13.30
CA ALA A 125 -3.13 5.83 13.16
C ALA A 125 -2.94 4.98 11.90
N ALA A 126 -3.26 3.69 12.02
CA ALA A 126 -3.45 2.81 10.88
C ALA A 126 -4.88 2.29 10.86
N VAL A 127 -5.53 2.37 9.71
CA VAL A 127 -6.88 1.81 9.50
C VAL A 127 -6.87 0.96 8.25
N GLY A 128 -7.32 -0.30 8.37
CA GLY A 128 -7.45 -1.21 7.24
C GLY A 128 -6.55 -2.44 7.29
N LYS A 129 -6.17 -2.92 6.11
CA LYS A 129 -5.34 -4.12 5.94
C LYS A 129 -3.91 -3.89 6.44
N TRP A 130 -3.47 -4.67 7.45
CA TRP A 130 -2.10 -4.64 7.95
C TRP A 130 -1.11 -5.42 7.08
N HIS A 131 -1.24 -6.72 7.05
CA HIS A 131 -0.56 -7.67 6.17
C HIS A 131 0.99 -7.69 6.25
N VAL A 132 1.54 -7.34 7.41
CA VAL A 132 3.01 -7.34 7.65
C VAL A 132 3.39 -8.27 8.80
N GLY A 133 2.45 -9.11 9.22
CA GLY A 133 2.59 -10.03 10.34
C GLY A 133 2.29 -9.39 11.69
N LEU A 134 1.77 -10.22 12.58
CA LEU A 134 1.48 -9.95 13.98
C LEU A 134 1.32 -11.30 14.70
N THR A 135 1.36 -11.32 16.03
CA THR A 135 1.39 -12.58 16.77
C THR A 135 0.13 -12.76 17.60
N PHE A 136 -0.73 -13.66 17.14
CA PHE A 136 -1.78 -14.26 17.96
C PHE A 136 -1.22 -15.38 18.84
N GLN A 137 -1.97 -15.75 19.88
CA GLN A 137 -1.57 -16.76 20.85
C GLN A 137 -2.67 -17.81 21.05
N THR A 138 -2.27 -19.00 21.48
CA THR A 138 -3.16 -20.05 22.01
C THR A 138 -3.54 -19.76 23.47
N LYS A 139 -4.43 -20.58 24.04
CA LYS A 139 -4.86 -20.46 25.45
C LYS A 139 -3.72 -20.54 26.47
N ASP A 140 -2.66 -21.30 26.17
CA ASP A 140 -1.49 -21.41 27.03
C ASP A 140 -0.42 -20.31 26.77
N GLY A 141 -0.68 -19.41 25.82
CA GLY A 141 0.23 -18.31 25.47
C GLY A 141 1.27 -18.65 24.41
N THR A 142 1.22 -19.82 23.81
CA THR A 142 2.12 -20.17 22.71
C THR A 142 1.79 -19.32 21.47
N PRO A 143 2.78 -18.69 20.82
CA PRO A 143 2.56 -18.00 19.54
C PRO A 143 1.98 -18.94 18.49
N ILE A 144 0.86 -18.56 17.86
CA ILE A 144 0.10 -19.44 16.99
C ILE A 144 0.89 -19.93 15.76
N HIS A 145 1.82 -19.15 15.26
CA HIS A 145 2.69 -19.54 14.14
C HIS A 145 3.71 -20.62 14.48
N GLN A 146 3.96 -20.89 15.77
CA GLN A 146 4.82 -21.98 16.26
C GLN A 146 4.07 -23.28 16.47
N VAL A 147 2.73 -23.24 16.46
CA VAL A 147 1.90 -24.43 16.67
C VAL A 147 1.87 -25.26 15.39
N LYS A 148 2.25 -26.54 15.52
CA LYS A 148 2.10 -27.53 14.46
C LYS A 148 0.66 -28.01 14.44
N VAL A 149 -0.04 -27.79 13.34
CA VAL A 149 -1.42 -28.24 13.13
C VAL A 149 -1.50 -29.13 11.88
N PRO A 150 -2.34 -30.15 11.87
CA PRO A 150 -2.57 -30.97 10.68
C PRO A 150 -3.25 -30.16 9.59
N SER A 151 -3.01 -30.50 8.34
CA SER A 151 -3.72 -29.89 7.21
C SER A 151 -5.17 -30.36 7.21
N GLU A 152 -6.10 -29.41 7.12
CA GLU A 152 -7.55 -29.74 7.00
C GLU A 152 -7.99 -29.87 5.53
N GLY A 153 -7.07 -29.83 4.56
CA GLY A 153 -7.37 -30.02 3.14
C GLY A 153 -8.23 -28.90 2.48
N LEU A 154 -8.44 -27.80 3.17
CA LEU A 154 -9.33 -26.71 2.75
C LEU A 154 -8.55 -25.53 2.11
N GLY A 155 -7.60 -25.81 1.25
CA GLY A 155 -6.78 -24.77 0.60
C GLY A 155 -5.37 -24.67 1.17
N ALA A 156 -4.74 -23.49 1.10
CA ALA A 156 -3.33 -23.32 1.44
C ALA A 156 -3.02 -23.60 2.92
N GLY A 157 -2.91 -24.86 3.28
CA GLY A 157 -2.34 -25.30 4.54
C GLY A 157 -3.30 -25.34 5.73
N ASN A 158 -2.83 -24.86 6.87
CA ASN A 158 -3.38 -25.16 8.19
C ASN A 158 -4.06 -23.93 8.82
N GLU A 159 -4.43 -22.93 8.03
CA GLU A 159 -4.85 -21.63 8.56
C GLU A 159 -6.15 -21.69 9.36
N LEU A 160 -7.16 -22.42 8.88
CA LEU A 160 -8.41 -22.59 9.62
C LEU A 160 -8.19 -23.32 10.96
N ALA A 161 -7.33 -24.33 10.97
CA ALA A 161 -6.99 -25.05 12.21
C ALA A 161 -6.26 -24.12 13.20
N ARG A 162 -5.32 -23.28 12.74
CA ARG A 162 -4.68 -22.27 13.59
C ARG A 162 -5.67 -21.26 14.14
N ILE A 163 -6.59 -20.76 13.31
CA ILE A 163 -7.62 -19.81 13.74
C ILE A 163 -8.49 -20.42 14.85
N ARG A 164 -8.85 -21.71 14.76
CA ARG A 164 -9.62 -22.42 15.81
C ARG A 164 -8.86 -22.60 17.12
N LEU A 165 -7.53 -22.65 17.07
CA LEU A 165 -6.67 -22.76 18.25
C LEU A 165 -6.31 -21.42 18.87
N THR A 166 -6.58 -20.33 18.14
CA THR A 166 -6.29 -18.97 18.61
C THR A 166 -7.21 -18.58 19.76
N ASP A 167 -6.61 -18.06 20.83
CA ASP A 167 -7.35 -17.42 21.92
C ASP A 167 -7.52 -15.93 21.64
N PHE A 168 -8.66 -15.56 21.08
CA PHE A 168 -8.96 -14.16 20.72
C PHE A 168 -9.21 -13.24 21.95
N SER A 169 -9.26 -13.78 23.18
CA SER A 169 -9.30 -12.97 24.39
C SER A 169 -7.94 -12.39 24.79
N ARG A 170 -6.86 -12.98 24.28
CA ARG A 170 -5.48 -12.53 24.54
C ARG A 170 -5.11 -11.33 23.68
N PRO A 171 -4.21 -10.46 24.17
CA PRO A 171 -3.67 -9.39 23.35
C PRO A 171 -2.81 -9.95 22.22
N ILE A 172 -2.90 -9.28 21.07
CA ILE A 172 -1.99 -9.49 19.94
C ILE A 172 -0.65 -8.84 20.31
N THR A 173 0.45 -9.53 20.04
CA THR A 173 1.78 -8.96 20.17
C THR A 173 2.39 -8.68 18.79
N ASP A 174 3.38 -7.79 18.73
CA ASP A 174 4.07 -7.42 17.48
C ASP A 174 3.20 -6.83 16.36
N GLY A 175 1.98 -6.39 16.68
CA GLY A 175 1.06 -5.75 15.75
C GLY A 175 1.38 -4.26 15.49
N PRO A 176 0.50 -3.54 14.77
CA PRO A 176 0.70 -2.14 14.38
C PRO A 176 1.01 -1.21 15.55
N VAL A 177 0.32 -1.34 16.68
CA VAL A 177 0.54 -0.51 17.89
C VAL A 177 1.90 -0.75 18.55
N HIS A 178 2.58 -1.85 18.20
CA HIS A 178 3.95 -2.15 18.64
C HIS A 178 5.00 -1.68 17.62
N ARG A 179 4.57 -1.07 16.53
CA ARG A 179 5.42 -0.64 15.39
C ARG A 179 5.26 0.85 15.08
N GLY A 180 4.82 1.64 16.07
CA GLY A 180 4.79 3.11 16.00
C GLY A 180 3.43 3.72 15.64
N PHE A 181 2.34 2.95 15.68
CA PHE A 181 0.99 3.51 15.62
C PHE A 181 0.38 3.63 17.02
N ASP A 182 -0.22 4.78 17.33
CA ASP A 182 -0.98 5.01 18.56
C ASP A 182 -2.36 4.35 18.52
N TYR A 183 -2.91 4.20 17.31
CA TYR A 183 -4.21 3.59 17.06
C TYR A 183 -4.15 2.65 15.85
N PHE A 184 -4.83 1.52 15.97
CA PHE A 184 -5.06 0.59 14.87
C PHE A 184 -6.51 0.11 14.86
N PHE A 185 -7.13 0.11 13.67
CA PHE A 185 -8.35 -0.63 13.40
C PHE A 185 -8.25 -1.29 12.04
N GLY A 186 -8.42 -2.63 11.97
CA GLY A 186 -8.28 -3.29 10.68
C GLY A 186 -8.26 -4.80 10.78
N THR A 187 -7.54 -5.43 9.84
CA THR A 187 -7.41 -6.89 9.74
C THR A 187 -5.96 -7.33 9.70
N ALA A 188 -5.71 -8.57 10.13
CA ALA A 188 -4.36 -9.15 10.14
C ALA A 188 -3.78 -9.29 8.74
N CYS A 189 -4.57 -9.82 7.80
CA CYS A 189 -4.22 -10.08 6.40
C CYS A 189 -5.31 -9.55 5.48
N CYS A 190 -5.54 -10.17 4.30
CA CYS A 190 -6.59 -9.74 3.38
C CYS A 190 -7.98 -9.93 4.01
N PRO A 191 -8.77 -8.86 4.15
CA PRO A 191 -10.00 -8.87 4.93
C PRO A 191 -11.06 -9.86 4.46
N THR A 192 -11.14 -10.13 3.15
CA THR A 192 -12.22 -10.95 2.56
C THR A 192 -11.73 -12.26 1.95
N THR A 193 -10.44 -12.60 2.14
CA THR A 193 -9.78 -13.75 1.53
C THR A 193 -9.32 -14.78 2.56
N ASP A 194 -8.75 -14.35 3.67
CA ASP A 194 -7.75 -15.13 4.42
C ASP A 194 -8.29 -15.86 5.66
N TRP A 195 -9.42 -16.56 5.58
CA TRP A 195 -9.99 -17.43 6.63
C TRP A 195 -10.34 -16.76 7.97
N LEU A 196 -9.81 -15.57 8.28
CA LEU A 196 -10.10 -14.81 9.49
C LEU A 196 -10.86 -13.54 9.13
N TYR A 197 -12.18 -13.57 9.35
CA TYR A 197 -13.10 -12.48 9.07
C TYR A 197 -13.49 -11.80 10.37
N ALA A 198 -12.57 -11.03 10.94
CA ALA A 198 -12.75 -10.30 12.17
C ALA A 198 -11.88 -9.03 12.17
N TYR A 199 -12.40 -7.96 12.78
CA TYR A 199 -11.63 -6.75 12.99
C TYR A 199 -10.75 -6.86 14.24
N ILE A 200 -9.63 -6.16 14.17
CA ILE A 200 -8.71 -5.92 15.28
C ILE A 200 -8.82 -4.44 15.62
N GLU A 201 -8.91 -4.10 16.89
CA GLU A 201 -8.76 -2.74 17.39
C GLU A 201 -7.59 -2.68 18.36
N ASN A 202 -6.58 -1.91 18.01
CA ASN A 202 -5.28 -1.86 18.68
C ASN A 202 -4.60 -3.24 18.74
N ASP A 203 -4.60 -3.89 19.89
CA ASP A 203 -4.04 -5.22 20.14
C ASP A 203 -5.10 -6.27 20.48
N ARG A 204 -6.39 -6.01 20.18
CA ARG A 204 -7.53 -6.85 20.57
C ARG A 204 -8.42 -7.19 19.38
N VAL A 205 -9.14 -8.31 19.50
CA VAL A 205 -10.25 -8.67 18.63
C VAL A 205 -11.54 -8.41 19.41
N PRO A 206 -12.21 -7.25 19.21
CA PRO A 206 -13.38 -6.87 20.00
C PRO A 206 -14.54 -7.86 19.90
N VAL A 207 -14.72 -8.42 18.70
CA VAL A 207 -15.76 -9.43 18.40
C VAL A 207 -15.07 -10.65 17.79
N PRO A 208 -14.85 -11.71 18.58
CA PRO A 208 -14.21 -12.94 18.11
C PRO A 208 -15.01 -13.62 17.01
N PRO A 209 -14.36 -14.25 16.02
CA PRO A 209 -15.03 -15.01 14.97
C PRO A 209 -15.56 -16.34 15.54
N THR A 210 -16.82 -16.66 15.24
CA THR A 210 -17.51 -17.81 15.83
C THR A 210 -18.13 -18.76 14.82
N THR A 211 -18.45 -18.26 13.62
CA THR A 211 -19.24 -18.99 12.63
C THR A 211 -18.44 -19.23 11.35
N LEU A 212 -18.54 -20.43 10.77
CA LEU A 212 -17.96 -20.69 9.46
C LEU A 212 -18.68 -19.89 8.38
N LEU A 213 -17.91 -19.31 7.48
CA LEU A 213 -18.41 -18.62 6.30
C LEU A 213 -19.30 -19.56 5.47
N ASP A 214 -20.51 -19.11 5.20
CA ASP A 214 -21.44 -19.79 4.30
C ASP A 214 -21.17 -19.38 2.84
N ALA A 215 -20.37 -20.18 2.15
CA ALA A 215 -20.01 -19.93 0.76
C ALA A 215 -21.20 -19.94 -0.22
N SER A 216 -22.37 -20.51 0.18
CA SER A 216 -23.58 -20.50 -0.67
C SER A 216 -24.19 -19.11 -0.84
N LYS A 217 -23.88 -18.19 0.08
CA LYS A 217 -24.35 -16.80 0.09
C LYS A 217 -23.45 -15.84 -0.65
N LEU A 218 -22.27 -16.29 -1.10
CA LEU A 218 -21.33 -15.43 -1.82
C LEU A 218 -21.86 -15.09 -3.23
N PRO A 219 -21.53 -13.90 -3.76
CA PRO A 219 -21.82 -13.55 -5.14
C PRO A 219 -21.24 -14.57 -6.13
N LYS A 220 -21.98 -14.83 -7.23
CA LYS A 220 -21.58 -15.80 -8.26
C LYS A 220 -21.04 -15.09 -9.50
N HIS A 221 -19.84 -14.58 -9.43
CA HIS A 221 -19.12 -13.99 -10.57
C HIS A 221 -17.63 -14.33 -10.49
N PRO A 222 -16.85 -14.23 -11.59
CA PRO A 222 -15.43 -14.61 -11.62
C PRO A 222 -14.57 -13.92 -10.55
N TYR A 223 -14.93 -12.71 -10.19
CA TYR A 223 -14.22 -11.89 -9.20
C TYR A 223 -14.61 -12.19 -7.74
N ALA A 224 -15.55 -13.12 -7.49
CA ALA A 224 -15.92 -13.58 -6.15
C ALA A 224 -15.10 -14.80 -5.71
N ASN A 225 -14.30 -15.37 -6.60
CA ASN A 225 -13.37 -16.44 -6.28
C ASN A 225 -12.32 -15.96 -5.27
N ASP A 226 -11.71 -16.89 -4.55
CA ASP A 226 -10.68 -16.61 -3.53
C ASP A 226 -11.21 -16.18 -2.14
N CYS A 227 -12.53 -16.15 -1.92
CA CYS A 227 -13.10 -16.04 -0.59
C CYS A 227 -13.06 -17.40 0.09
N ARG A 228 -12.14 -17.57 1.03
CA ARG A 228 -11.87 -18.87 1.66
C ARG A 228 -12.81 -19.15 2.81
N ARG A 229 -13.17 -20.42 3.01
CA ARG A 229 -14.08 -20.84 4.06
C ARG A 229 -13.41 -20.73 5.44
N GLY A 230 -13.51 -19.56 6.07
CA GLY A 230 -12.93 -19.24 7.36
C GLY A 230 -13.95 -18.94 8.44
N LEU A 231 -13.49 -18.48 9.60
CA LEU A 231 -14.34 -18.05 10.70
C LEU A 231 -14.70 -16.56 10.59
N VAL A 232 -15.99 -16.27 10.76
CA VAL A 232 -16.58 -14.93 10.65
C VAL A 232 -17.03 -14.46 12.03
N ALA A 233 -16.67 -13.23 12.38
CA ALA A 233 -17.18 -12.54 13.56
C ALA A 233 -18.63 -12.05 13.32
N PRO A 234 -19.50 -12.08 14.34
CA PRO A 234 -20.81 -11.44 14.26
C PRO A 234 -20.69 -9.97 13.80
N GLY A 235 -21.47 -9.59 12.78
CA GLY A 235 -21.45 -8.24 12.22
C GLY A 235 -20.29 -7.93 11.27
N PHE A 236 -19.48 -8.91 10.90
CA PHE A 236 -18.48 -8.73 9.83
C PHE A 236 -19.14 -9.02 8.47
N GLU A 237 -19.34 -7.98 7.69
CA GLU A 237 -19.98 -8.05 6.36
C GLU A 237 -18.92 -7.81 5.28
N LEU A 238 -18.77 -8.78 4.36
CA LEU A 238 -17.69 -8.81 3.38
C LEU A 238 -17.72 -7.62 2.39
N ASP A 239 -18.89 -7.12 2.07
CA ASP A 239 -19.12 -6.00 1.16
C ASP A 239 -19.18 -4.63 1.86
N GLN A 240 -18.92 -4.58 3.18
CA GLN A 240 -18.90 -3.34 3.97
C GLN A 240 -17.51 -3.01 4.51
N VAL A 241 -16.52 -3.86 4.30
CA VAL A 241 -15.21 -3.76 4.95
C VAL A 241 -14.56 -2.40 4.74
N ASP A 242 -14.46 -1.93 3.51
CA ASP A 242 -13.81 -0.65 3.21
C ASP A 242 -14.63 0.56 3.67
N LEU A 243 -15.97 0.44 3.69
CA LEU A 243 -16.84 1.46 4.27
C LEU A 243 -16.69 1.56 5.79
N VAL A 244 -16.49 0.43 6.49
CA VAL A 244 -16.15 0.41 7.92
C VAL A 244 -14.77 1.05 8.15
N PHE A 245 -13.79 0.77 7.31
CA PHE A 245 -12.47 1.42 7.39
C PHE A 245 -12.58 2.93 7.17
N LEU A 246 -13.40 3.37 6.21
CA LEU A 246 -13.68 4.79 5.99
C LEU A 246 -14.27 5.44 7.24
N GLU A 247 -15.34 4.86 7.80
CA GLU A 247 -15.99 5.35 9.02
C GLU A 247 -15.00 5.50 10.19
N LYS A 248 -14.17 4.48 10.43
CA LYS A 248 -13.16 4.51 11.50
C LYS A 248 -12.10 5.57 11.27
N SER A 249 -11.66 5.79 10.03
CA SER A 249 -10.72 6.86 9.69
C SER A 249 -11.33 8.24 9.90
N GLN A 250 -12.56 8.46 9.46
CA GLN A 250 -13.29 9.71 9.65
C GLN A 250 -13.54 10.03 11.13
N ALA A 251 -13.93 9.02 11.92
CA ALA A 251 -14.13 9.15 13.34
C ALA A 251 -12.82 9.51 14.06
N TRP A 252 -11.72 8.81 13.76
CA TRP A 252 -10.42 9.09 14.34
C TRP A 252 -9.91 10.50 14.00
N LEU A 253 -10.00 10.91 12.73
CA LEU A 253 -9.62 12.25 12.28
C LEU A 253 -10.42 13.33 13.00
N THR A 254 -11.75 13.16 13.08
CA THR A 254 -12.66 14.12 13.72
C THR A 254 -12.34 14.27 15.20
N ASP A 255 -12.14 13.16 15.90
CA ASP A 255 -11.83 13.14 17.32
C ASP A 255 -10.44 13.73 17.60
N HIS A 256 -9.43 13.38 16.79
CA HIS A 256 -8.08 13.93 16.93
C HIS A 256 -8.06 15.46 16.74
N VAL A 257 -8.62 15.96 15.63
CA VAL A 257 -8.63 17.41 15.34
C VAL A 257 -9.39 18.19 16.43
N LYS A 258 -10.46 17.61 16.97
CA LYS A 258 -11.21 18.22 18.08
C LYS A 258 -10.40 18.26 19.38
N ARG A 259 -9.69 17.18 19.73
CA ARG A 259 -8.96 17.07 21.00
C ARG A 259 -7.59 17.73 20.97
N ALA A 260 -6.91 17.71 19.83
CA ALA A 260 -5.53 18.16 19.70
C ALA A 260 -5.31 18.95 18.38
N PRO A 261 -5.98 20.09 18.16
CA PRO A 261 -6.00 20.81 16.88
C PRO A 261 -4.62 21.27 16.39
N ASN A 262 -3.64 21.39 17.28
CA ASN A 262 -2.28 21.83 16.96
C ASN A 262 -1.27 20.67 16.85
N GLN A 263 -1.68 19.44 17.13
CA GLN A 263 -0.82 18.26 16.98
C GLN A 263 -0.98 17.69 15.58
N PRO A 264 0.10 17.61 14.78
CA PRO A 264 0.02 16.99 13.47
C PRO A 264 -0.27 15.50 13.60
N PHE A 265 -0.92 14.94 12.57
CA PHE A 265 -1.26 13.53 12.53
C PHE A 265 -0.69 12.81 11.31
N PHE A 266 -0.51 11.52 11.45
CA PHE A 266 -0.23 10.56 10.38
C PHE A 266 -1.33 9.50 10.35
N LEU A 267 -2.08 9.46 9.26
CA LEU A 267 -3.06 8.41 8.98
C LEU A 267 -2.58 7.52 7.84
N TYR A 268 -2.43 6.23 8.11
CA TYR A 268 -2.22 5.19 7.12
C TYR A 268 -3.55 4.46 6.89
N HIS A 269 -4.25 4.80 5.80
CA HIS A 269 -5.52 4.19 5.41
C HIS A 269 -5.25 3.15 4.32
N ALA A 270 -5.40 1.87 4.65
CA ALA A 270 -5.06 0.75 3.77
C ALA A 270 -6.32 -0.03 3.41
N THR A 271 -6.82 0.14 2.17
CA THR A 271 -8.06 -0.49 1.72
C THR A 271 -7.90 -1.98 1.40
N GLN A 272 -9.04 -2.70 1.36
CA GLN A 272 -9.19 -3.99 0.71
C GLN A 272 -9.25 -3.82 -0.81
N ALA A 273 -9.97 -2.79 -1.28
CA ALA A 273 -10.10 -2.54 -2.71
C ALA A 273 -8.74 -2.16 -3.32
N ALA A 274 -8.38 -2.75 -4.46
CA ALA A 274 -9.17 -3.59 -5.37
C ALA A 274 -8.81 -5.09 -5.29
N HIS A 275 -8.32 -5.62 -4.17
CA HIS A 275 -7.95 -7.04 -4.04
C HIS A 275 -9.17 -7.97 -4.15
N LEU A 276 -9.00 -9.13 -4.78
CA LEU A 276 -10.00 -10.19 -4.78
C LEU A 276 -10.29 -10.73 -3.36
N PRO A 277 -11.51 -11.18 -3.10
CA PRO A 277 -12.71 -11.08 -3.95
C PRO A 277 -13.28 -9.67 -3.98
N SER A 278 -13.85 -9.29 -5.15
CA SER A 278 -14.41 -7.95 -5.36
C SER A 278 -15.85 -7.90 -4.89
N PHE A 279 -16.04 -7.47 -3.67
CA PHE A 279 -17.35 -7.35 -3.03
C PHE A 279 -17.70 -5.87 -2.81
N ALA A 280 -18.04 -5.19 -3.90
CA ALA A 280 -18.52 -3.82 -3.81
C ALA A 280 -19.85 -3.76 -3.04
N ALA A 281 -20.00 -2.77 -2.16
CA ALA A 281 -21.25 -2.52 -1.45
C ALA A 281 -22.42 -2.31 -2.43
N PRO A 282 -23.65 -2.68 -2.06
CA PRO A 282 -24.80 -2.71 -2.98
C PRO A 282 -25.02 -1.44 -3.81
N ARG A 283 -24.75 -0.26 -3.23
CA ARG A 283 -24.89 1.04 -3.92
C ARG A 283 -23.91 1.27 -5.08
N PHE A 284 -22.82 0.49 -5.17
CA PHE A 284 -21.83 0.62 -6.25
C PHE A 284 -21.98 -0.46 -7.32
N GLN A 285 -22.76 -1.50 -7.06
CA GLN A 285 -22.95 -2.61 -8.00
C GLN A 285 -23.62 -2.12 -9.29
N GLY A 286 -23.02 -2.47 -10.44
CA GLY A 286 -23.48 -2.04 -11.76
C GLY A 286 -23.16 -0.57 -12.11
N SER A 287 -22.30 0.09 -11.34
CA SER A 287 -21.96 1.51 -11.56
C SER A 287 -20.92 1.73 -12.66
N THR A 288 -20.22 0.68 -13.11
CA THR A 288 -19.17 0.80 -14.12
C THR A 288 -19.38 -0.09 -15.34
N LYS A 289 -18.60 0.16 -16.40
CA LYS A 289 -18.54 -0.69 -17.59
C LYS A 289 -17.42 -1.74 -17.52
N ALA A 290 -16.80 -1.89 -16.36
CA ALA A 290 -15.70 -2.82 -16.10
C ALA A 290 -16.12 -4.01 -15.22
N GLY A 291 -17.45 -4.20 -15.02
CA GLY A 291 -18.01 -5.30 -14.25
C GLY A 291 -17.79 -5.18 -12.74
N PRO A 292 -18.07 -6.26 -11.96
CA PRO A 292 -18.02 -6.21 -10.51
C PRO A 292 -16.68 -5.75 -9.89
N HIS A 293 -15.56 -6.01 -10.56
CA HIS A 293 -14.27 -5.51 -10.10
C HIS A 293 -14.14 -3.99 -10.33
N GLY A 294 -14.62 -3.50 -11.46
CA GLY A 294 -14.69 -2.06 -11.71
C GLY A 294 -15.61 -1.33 -10.71
N ASP A 295 -16.73 -1.94 -10.33
CA ASP A 295 -17.64 -1.40 -9.31
C ASP A 295 -16.95 -1.28 -7.95
N PHE A 296 -16.09 -2.24 -7.60
CA PHE A 296 -15.28 -2.20 -6.39
C PHE A 296 -14.22 -1.09 -6.42
N ILE A 297 -13.65 -0.80 -7.60
CA ILE A 297 -12.74 0.34 -7.78
C ILE A 297 -13.52 1.67 -7.74
N ALA A 298 -14.76 1.72 -8.20
CA ALA A 298 -15.62 2.90 -8.04
C ALA A 298 -15.96 3.19 -6.57
N GLU A 299 -16.14 2.16 -5.75
CA GLU A 299 -16.24 2.29 -4.28
C GLU A 299 -14.95 2.87 -3.69
N LEU A 300 -13.79 2.38 -4.12
CA LEU A 300 -12.49 2.94 -3.71
C LEU A 300 -12.39 4.43 -4.04
N ASP A 301 -12.76 4.84 -5.26
CA ASP A 301 -12.76 6.25 -5.66
C ASP A 301 -13.68 7.10 -4.75
N PHE A 302 -14.87 6.57 -4.42
CA PHE A 302 -15.77 7.20 -3.45
C PHE A 302 -15.09 7.37 -2.07
N ILE A 303 -14.43 6.35 -1.54
CA ILE A 303 -13.71 6.39 -0.25
C ILE A 303 -12.64 7.48 -0.23
N VAL A 304 -11.88 7.60 -1.32
CA VAL A 304 -10.90 8.69 -1.46
C VAL A 304 -11.58 10.05 -1.42
N GLY A 305 -12.70 10.20 -2.13
CA GLY A 305 -13.50 11.43 -2.11
C GLY A 305 -13.97 11.82 -0.71
N GLU A 306 -14.49 10.87 0.04
CA GLU A 306 -15.00 11.08 1.40
C GLU A 306 -13.88 11.43 2.40
N LEU A 307 -12.69 10.81 2.28
CA LEU A 307 -11.54 11.18 3.09
C LEU A 307 -11.08 12.62 2.81
N LEU A 308 -11.01 13.02 1.54
CA LEU A 308 -10.67 14.39 1.15
C LEU A 308 -11.72 15.39 1.68
N ALA A 309 -13.01 15.09 1.51
CA ALA A 309 -14.10 15.92 2.03
C ALA A 309 -14.06 16.04 3.57
N THR A 310 -13.65 14.99 4.26
CA THR A 310 -13.46 15.01 5.72
C THR A 310 -12.35 15.99 6.12
N LEU A 311 -11.21 15.97 5.43
CA LEU A 311 -10.11 16.91 5.69
C LEU A 311 -10.54 18.37 5.43
N ASP A 312 -11.31 18.60 4.34
CA ASP A 312 -11.85 19.92 4.00
C ASP A 312 -12.84 20.39 5.09
N LYS A 313 -13.78 19.54 5.53
CA LYS A 313 -14.77 19.82 6.59
C LYS A 313 -14.10 20.12 7.93
N LEU A 314 -13.01 19.44 8.26
CA LEU A 314 -12.25 19.66 9.47
C LEU A 314 -11.35 20.91 9.41
N GLY A 315 -11.24 21.56 8.26
CA GLY A 315 -10.42 22.77 8.07
C GLY A 315 -8.91 22.50 8.08
N VAL A 316 -8.48 21.24 7.88
CA VAL A 316 -7.06 20.85 7.93
C VAL A 316 -6.45 20.54 6.56
N ALA A 317 -7.26 20.55 5.50
CA ALA A 317 -6.85 20.12 4.17
C ALA A 317 -5.68 20.93 3.59
N GLU A 318 -5.63 22.25 3.85
CA GLU A 318 -4.58 23.14 3.32
C GLU A 318 -3.18 22.69 3.76
N ASN A 319 -3.02 22.28 5.02
CA ASN A 319 -1.75 21.80 5.57
C ASN A 319 -1.74 20.27 5.78
N THR A 320 -2.34 19.53 4.85
CA THR A 320 -2.31 18.06 4.85
C THR A 320 -1.68 17.55 3.56
N LEU A 321 -0.58 16.80 3.72
CA LEU A 321 0.04 16.01 2.65
C LEU A 321 -0.76 14.72 2.47
N VAL A 322 -1.54 14.61 1.40
CA VAL A 322 -2.26 13.40 1.01
C VAL A 322 -1.49 12.68 -0.08
N ILE A 323 -1.22 11.40 0.11
CA ILE A 323 -0.57 10.51 -0.85
C ILE A 323 -1.51 9.35 -1.12
N PHE A 324 -1.82 9.10 -2.40
CA PHE A 324 -2.59 7.95 -2.88
C PHE A 324 -1.70 7.06 -3.74
N THR A 325 -1.68 5.75 -3.49
CA THR A 325 -0.92 4.78 -4.27
C THR A 325 -1.44 3.34 -4.07
N SER A 326 -0.86 2.37 -4.80
CA SER A 326 -1.14 0.92 -4.67
C SER A 326 0.10 0.15 -4.19
N ASP A 327 -0.09 -0.97 -3.51
CA ASP A 327 1.02 -1.79 -2.99
C ASP A 327 1.67 -2.69 -4.05
N ASN A 328 0.99 -2.98 -5.15
CA ASN A 328 1.50 -3.66 -6.36
C ASN A 328 0.55 -3.46 -7.53
N GLY A 329 0.89 -4.02 -8.69
CA GLY A 329 0.01 -4.00 -9.87
C GLY A 329 -1.20 -4.94 -9.76
N PRO A 330 -2.10 -4.94 -10.78
CA PRO A 330 -3.40 -5.58 -10.72
C PRO A 330 -3.33 -7.11 -10.65
N GLU A 331 -4.30 -7.73 -9.95
CA GLU A 331 -4.38 -9.18 -9.80
C GLU A 331 -4.61 -9.88 -11.15
N THR A 332 -3.94 -11.01 -11.31
CA THR A 332 -3.96 -11.79 -12.56
C THR A 332 -5.37 -12.22 -12.97
N THR A 333 -6.15 -12.75 -12.03
CA THR A 333 -7.51 -13.24 -12.31
C THR A 333 -8.42 -12.10 -12.74
N THR A 334 -8.35 -10.94 -12.06
CA THR A 334 -9.15 -9.76 -12.44
C THR A 334 -8.77 -9.26 -13.82
N ALA A 335 -7.47 -9.14 -14.10
CA ALA A 335 -6.99 -8.65 -15.39
C ALA A 335 -7.43 -9.54 -16.56
N ILE A 336 -7.37 -10.86 -16.42
CA ILE A 336 -7.81 -11.80 -17.46
C ILE A 336 -9.29 -11.60 -17.77
N HIS A 337 -10.17 -11.58 -16.75
CA HIS A 337 -11.59 -11.41 -16.93
C HIS A 337 -11.96 -10.01 -17.45
N MET A 338 -11.35 -8.96 -16.92
CA MET A 338 -11.61 -7.60 -17.39
C MET A 338 -11.21 -7.40 -18.85
N ARG A 339 -10.08 -7.98 -19.28
CA ARG A 339 -9.66 -7.96 -20.68
C ARG A 339 -10.62 -8.74 -21.58
N ALA A 340 -11.00 -9.95 -21.17
CA ALA A 340 -11.84 -10.84 -21.97
C ALA A 340 -13.31 -10.39 -22.01
N ASP A 341 -13.89 -10.06 -20.86
CA ASP A 341 -15.32 -9.88 -20.71
C ASP A 341 -15.74 -8.41 -20.90
N GLN A 342 -14.84 -7.47 -20.55
CA GLN A 342 -15.13 -6.04 -20.52
C GLN A 342 -14.28 -5.22 -21.50
N GLY A 343 -13.22 -5.80 -22.09
CA GLY A 343 -12.26 -5.09 -22.93
C GLY A 343 -11.57 -3.95 -22.19
N HIS A 344 -11.33 -4.10 -20.89
CA HIS A 344 -10.58 -3.18 -20.04
C HIS A 344 -9.27 -3.82 -19.63
N ASP A 345 -8.16 -3.08 -19.74
CA ASP A 345 -6.83 -3.56 -19.36
C ASP A 345 -6.31 -2.78 -18.14
N PRO A 346 -6.33 -3.38 -16.94
CA PRO A 346 -5.91 -2.73 -15.70
C PRO A 346 -4.40 -2.42 -15.65
N ALA A 347 -3.57 -3.12 -16.42
CA ALA A 347 -2.13 -2.88 -16.45
C ALA A 347 -1.68 -1.88 -17.50
N ARG A 348 -2.56 -1.49 -18.45
CA ARG A 348 -2.22 -0.62 -19.59
C ARG A 348 -1.48 0.65 -19.17
N PRO A 349 -0.41 1.06 -19.90
CA PRO A 349 0.13 0.45 -21.12
C PRO A 349 1.21 -0.62 -20.87
N TRP A 350 1.38 -1.06 -19.64
CA TRP A 350 2.52 -1.86 -19.18
C TRP A 350 2.28 -3.36 -19.37
N ARG A 351 3.39 -4.11 -19.59
CA ARG A 351 3.40 -5.57 -19.57
C ARG A 351 3.43 -6.10 -18.14
N GLY A 352 2.81 -7.27 -17.92
CA GLY A 352 2.83 -7.96 -16.62
C GLY A 352 1.69 -7.56 -15.71
N LEU A 353 1.58 -8.28 -14.61
CA LEU A 353 0.51 -8.20 -13.61
C LEU A 353 1.13 -8.46 -12.23
N LYS A 354 0.35 -8.38 -11.16
CA LYS A 354 0.75 -8.83 -9.81
C LYS A 354 1.59 -10.11 -9.89
N ARG A 355 2.67 -10.20 -9.16
CA ARG A 355 3.71 -11.25 -9.13
C ARG A 355 4.79 -11.13 -10.19
N ASP A 356 4.61 -10.35 -11.27
CA ASP A 356 5.58 -10.22 -12.36
C ASP A 356 6.54 -9.04 -12.15
N ASN A 357 7.81 -9.21 -12.49
CA ASN A 357 8.80 -8.13 -12.48
C ASN A 357 8.75 -7.22 -13.72
N TRP A 358 7.86 -7.50 -14.68
CA TRP A 358 7.55 -6.53 -15.73
C TRP A 358 6.80 -5.33 -15.15
N GLU A 359 6.84 -4.19 -15.83
CA GLU A 359 6.37 -2.90 -15.33
C GLU A 359 4.96 -2.97 -14.70
N GLY A 360 4.02 -3.67 -15.35
CA GLY A 360 2.64 -3.80 -14.86
C GLY A 360 2.48 -4.48 -13.52
N GLY A 361 3.50 -5.22 -13.04
CA GLY A 361 3.45 -5.87 -11.72
C GLY A 361 3.79 -4.96 -10.56
N HIS A 362 4.47 -3.82 -10.82
CA HIS A 362 4.96 -2.95 -9.76
C HIS A 362 4.90 -1.44 -10.08
N ARG A 363 4.60 -1.04 -11.31
CA ARG A 363 4.35 0.36 -11.64
C ARG A 363 2.92 0.72 -11.25
N VAL A 364 2.79 1.65 -10.31
CA VAL A 364 1.54 1.93 -9.62
C VAL A 364 1.11 3.39 -9.79
N PRO A 365 -0.20 3.70 -9.70
CA PRO A 365 -0.66 5.07 -9.57
C PRO A 365 -0.04 5.73 -8.33
N PHE A 366 0.39 7.00 -8.44
CA PHE A 366 0.91 7.76 -7.32
C PHE A 366 0.52 9.23 -7.47
N LEU A 367 -0.38 9.68 -6.60
CA LEU A 367 -0.94 11.02 -6.58
C LEU A 367 -0.60 11.69 -5.26
N VAL A 368 -0.23 12.97 -5.31
CA VAL A 368 0.10 13.76 -4.13
C VAL A 368 -0.66 15.08 -4.15
N ARG A 369 -1.37 15.40 -3.06
CA ARG A 369 -1.98 16.70 -2.84
C ARG A 369 -1.48 17.30 -1.53
N TRP A 370 -0.98 18.54 -1.59
CA TRP A 370 -0.66 19.34 -0.42
C TRP A 370 -0.80 20.82 -0.81
N PRO A 371 -1.99 21.43 -0.69
CA PRO A 371 -2.29 22.73 -1.25
C PRO A 371 -1.32 23.83 -0.84
N ALA A 372 -0.85 23.81 0.43
CA ALA A 372 0.12 24.80 0.91
C ALA A 372 1.49 24.77 0.20
N ARG A 373 1.89 23.66 -0.43
CA ARG A 373 3.26 23.45 -0.93
C ARG A 373 3.38 22.85 -2.31
N VAL A 374 2.48 21.96 -2.70
CA VAL A 374 2.55 21.22 -3.97
C VAL A 374 1.68 21.91 -5.01
N ARG A 375 2.27 22.26 -6.14
CA ARG A 375 1.53 22.82 -7.28
C ARG A 375 1.03 21.73 -8.20
N PRO A 376 -0.16 21.90 -8.82
CA PRO A 376 -0.64 20.98 -9.85
C PRO A 376 0.40 20.77 -10.96
N SER A 377 0.80 19.52 -11.17
CA SER A 377 1.86 19.17 -12.12
C SER A 377 1.93 17.67 -12.40
N VAL A 378 2.73 17.31 -13.40
CA VAL A 378 3.07 15.92 -13.71
C VAL A 378 4.57 15.73 -13.57
N SER A 379 5.00 14.74 -12.78
CA SER A 379 6.41 14.43 -12.57
C SER A 379 6.79 13.10 -13.21
N PRO A 380 7.80 13.06 -14.09
CA PRO A 380 8.36 11.82 -14.63
C PRO A 380 9.47 11.24 -13.73
N GLN A 381 9.71 11.81 -12.55
CA GLN A 381 10.74 11.30 -11.66
C GLN A 381 10.43 9.88 -11.21
N THR A 382 11.41 8.99 -11.33
CA THR A 382 11.33 7.64 -10.75
C THR A 382 11.35 7.74 -9.23
N ILE A 383 10.30 7.19 -8.61
CA ILE A 383 10.17 7.05 -7.16
C ILE A 383 9.75 5.62 -6.80
N CYS A 384 10.00 5.23 -5.55
CA CYS A 384 9.55 3.95 -5.00
C CYS A 384 8.82 4.18 -3.68
N LEU A 385 7.89 3.30 -3.31
CA LEU A 385 7.16 3.43 -2.04
C LEU A 385 8.10 3.40 -0.81
N THR A 386 9.29 2.79 -0.94
CA THR A 386 10.34 2.89 0.10
C THR A 386 10.72 4.34 0.42
N ASP A 387 10.53 5.27 -0.52
CA ASP A 387 10.96 6.66 -0.42
C ASP A 387 10.14 7.49 0.56
N LEU A 388 9.00 6.98 1.00
CA LEU A 388 8.14 7.69 1.96
C LEU A 388 8.86 7.94 3.30
N LEU A 389 9.67 6.99 3.79
CA LEU A 389 10.40 7.18 5.04
C LEU A 389 11.40 8.36 4.94
N ALA A 390 12.25 8.40 3.92
CA ALA A 390 13.23 9.47 3.74
C ALA A 390 12.56 10.81 3.41
N THR A 391 11.44 10.80 2.67
CA THR A 391 10.67 12.00 2.35
C THR A 391 10.03 12.61 3.60
N CYS A 392 9.42 11.80 4.45
CA CYS A 392 8.84 12.25 5.72
C CYS A 392 9.94 12.66 6.73
N ALA A 393 11.09 11.97 6.71
CA ALA A 393 12.26 12.37 7.50
C ALA A 393 12.79 13.75 7.07
N ALA A 394 12.88 13.99 5.75
CA ALA A 394 13.23 15.30 5.23
C ALA A 394 12.20 16.38 5.59
N LEU A 395 10.91 16.04 5.51
CA LEU A 395 9.81 16.94 5.84
C LEU A 395 9.83 17.39 7.31
N SER A 396 10.20 16.48 8.22
CA SER A 396 10.28 16.73 9.67
C SER A 396 11.69 17.12 10.15
N ASP A 397 12.62 17.38 9.22
CA ASP A 397 14.04 17.66 9.49
C ASP A 397 14.69 16.64 10.44
N THR A 398 14.36 15.36 10.23
CA THR A 398 14.80 14.25 11.07
C THR A 398 15.92 13.47 10.37
N PRO A 399 17.12 13.38 10.93
CA PRO A 399 18.16 12.52 10.37
C PRO A 399 17.80 11.05 10.58
N LEU A 400 17.91 10.26 9.51
CA LEU A 400 17.74 8.81 9.62
C LEU A 400 19.03 8.17 10.17
N PRO A 401 18.92 7.25 11.14
CA PRO A 401 20.06 6.48 11.61
C PRO A 401 20.55 5.52 10.50
N ARG A 402 21.83 5.10 10.60
CA ARG A 402 22.46 4.26 9.57
C ARG A 402 21.75 2.91 9.31
N ASN A 403 21.06 2.39 10.32
CA ASN A 403 20.30 1.12 10.24
C ASN A 403 18.83 1.33 9.91
N ALA A 404 18.47 2.44 9.27
CA ALA A 404 17.09 2.72 8.83
C ALA A 404 17.09 3.31 7.43
N GLY A 405 16.00 3.07 6.68
CA GLY A 405 15.80 3.64 5.35
C GLY A 405 16.85 3.21 4.34
N GLU A 406 17.34 1.96 4.42
CA GLU A 406 18.46 1.44 3.62
C GLU A 406 18.21 1.55 2.11
N ASP A 407 16.94 1.67 1.69
CA ASP A 407 16.55 1.78 0.29
C ASP A 407 15.66 3.01 0.03
N SER A 408 15.68 3.99 0.95
CA SER A 408 14.78 5.13 0.94
C SER A 408 15.50 6.40 0.48
N PHE A 409 14.96 7.05 -0.54
CA PHE A 409 15.45 8.33 -1.07
C PHE A 409 14.36 9.40 -0.94
N SER A 410 14.70 10.63 -0.60
CA SER A 410 13.73 11.70 -0.50
C SER A 410 13.32 12.22 -1.88
N PHE A 411 12.03 12.41 -2.10
CA PHE A 411 11.49 13.15 -3.24
C PHE A 411 10.83 14.48 -2.81
N LEU A 412 11.12 14.97 -1.59
CA LEU A 412 10.54 16.20 -1.07
C LEU A 412 10.86 17.41 -1.96
N SER A 413 12.06 17.48 -2.50
CA SER A 413 12.46 18.55 -3.45
C SER A 413 11.59 18.59 -4.70
N THR A 414 11.19 17.42 -5.22
CA THR A 414 10.26 17.33 -6.35
C THR A 414 8.88 17.87 -5.99
N LEU A 415 8.40 17.57 -4.78
CA LEU A 415 7.10 18.05 -4.32
C LEU A 415 7.05 19.57 -4.11
N THR A 416 8.11 20.12 -3.54
CA THR A 416 8.10 21.51 -3.06
C THR A 416 8.87 22.49 -3.95
N GLY A 417 9.69 22.00 -4.88
CA GLY A 417 10.64 22.82 -5.62
C GLY A 417 11.81 23.36 -4.78
N ILE A 418 11.86 23.00 -3.49
CA ILE A 418 12.96 23.43 -2.58
C ILE A 418 14.08 22.40 -2.69
N ALA A 419 15.30 22.88 -2.94
CA ALA A 419 16.46 21.99 -3.05
C ALA A 419 16.66 21.18 -1.76
N ASP A 420 16.78 19.86 -1.91
CA ASP A 420 17.15 18.92 -0.86
C ASP A 420 18.63 18.57 -1.05
N GLN A 421 19.40 18.50 0.03
CA GLN A 421 20.80 18.07 -0.02
C GLN A 421 20.94 16.56 -0.28
N ARG A 422 19.84 15.81 -0.16
CA ARG A 422 19.81 14.36 -0.38
C ARG A 422 19.74 14.08 -1.89
N PRO A 423 20.54 13.12 -2.38
CA PRO A 423 20.53 12.81 -3.82
C PRO A 423 19.19 12.19 -4.22
N PRO A 424 18.72 12.46 -5.46
CA PRO A 424 17.57 11.75 -6.01
C PRO A 424 17.89 10.26 -6.17
N ARG A 425 16.85 9.44 -6.29
CA ARG A 425 16.98 8.00 -6.53
C ARG A 425 17.73 7.72 -7.84
N PRO A 426 18.91 7.08 -7.80
CA PRO A 426 19.70 6.81 -9.00
C PRO A 426 19.23 5.57 -9.76
N PHE A 427 18.60 4.62 -9.07
CA PHE A 427 18.02 3.39 -9.62
C PHE A 427 16.96 2.85 -8.66
N THR A 428 16.09 1.98 -9.13
CA THR A 428 15.10 1.30 -8.29
C THR A 428 15.24 -0.22 -8.42
N LEU A 429 14.92 -0.90 -7.31
CA LEU A 429 14.91 -2.36 -7.22
C LEU A 429 13.48 -2.85 -7.07
N HIS A 430 13.19 -4.02 -7.65
CA HIS A 430 11.90 -4.69 -7.53
C HIS A 430 12.12 -6.16 -7.22
N GLN A 431 11.20 -6.74 -6.45
CA GLN A 431 11.22 -8.17 -6.15
C GLN A 431 9.87 -8.83 -6.44
N THR A 432 9.92 -10.07 -6.90
CA THR A 432 8.72 -10.88 -7.08
C THR A 432 8.34 -11.63 -5.80
N ILE A 433 7.20 -12.33 -5.83
CA ILE A 433 6.78 -13.24 -4.75
C ILE A 433 7.84 -14.33 -4.45
N LYS A 434 8.61 -14.72 -5.44
CA LYS A 434 9.72 -15.70 -5.31
C LYS A 434 11.04 -15.06 -4.90
N SER A 435 11.03 -13.74 -4.64
CA SER A 435 12.22 -12.93 -4.35
C SER A 435 13.21 -12.83 -5.51
N GLU A 436 12.76 -13.08 -6.75
CA GLU A 436 13.52 -12.75 -7.95
C GLU A 436 13.63 -11.24 -8.07
N LEU A 437 14.78 -10.73 -8.47
CA LEU A 437 15.08 -9.30 -8.46
C LEU A 437 15.17 -8.71 -9.86
N ALA A 438 14.76 -7.45 -9.95
CA ALA A 438 15.01 -6.58 -11.08
C ALA A 438 15.60 -5.24 -10.63
N ILE A 439 16.36 -4.60 -11.51
CA ILE A 439 16.89 -3.25 -11.32
C ILE A 439 16.55 -2.38 -12.51
N ARG A 440 16.18 -1.13 -12.24
CA ARG A 440 15.97 -0.12 -13.28
C ARG A 440 16.81 1.13 -13.00
N ARG A 441 17.50 1.62 -14.03
CA ARG A 441 18.25 2.87 -14.02
C ARG A 441 17.94 3.68 -15.27
N GLY A 442 17.29 4.82 -15.08
CA GLY A 442 16.80 5.62 -16.21
C GLY A 442 15.85 4.82 -17.11
N ASP A 443 16.15 4.77 -18.40
CA ASP A 443 15.34 4.04 -19.40
C ASP A 443 15.62 2.53 -19.43
N TRP A 444 16.67 2.06 -18.75
CA TRP A 444 17.10 0.65 -18.82
C TRP A 444 16.63 -0.14 -17.61
N LYS A 445 16.06 -1.32 -17.89
CA LYS A 445 15.60 -2.27 -16.89
C LYS A 445 16.19 -3.65 -17.14
N TYR A 446 16.81 -4.22 -16.11
CA TYR A 446 17.39 -5.56 -16.11
C TYR A 446 16.66 -6.46 -15.10
N LEU A 447 16.19 -7.61 -15.56
CA LEU A 447 15.65 -8.68 -14.72
C LEU A 447 16.73 -9.77 -14.56
N ASP A 448 17.12 -10.06 -13.32
CA ASP A 448 18.15 -11.08 -12.99
C ASP A 448 17.57 -12.50 -13.00
N HIS A 449 16.63 -12.75 -13.91
CA HIS A 449 15.93 -14.03 -14.07
C HIS A 449 15.25 -14.14 -15.43
N ARG A 450 14.84 -15.37 -15.80
CA ARG A 450 14.02 -15.64 -16.97
C ARG A 450 12.53 -15.47 -16.68
N GLY A 451 11.73 -15.25 -17.71
CA GLY A 451 10.27 -15.13 -17.62
C GLY A 451 9.83 -13.98 -16.73
N SER A 452 8.63 -14.03 -16.20
CA SER A 452 8.05 -12.96 -15.39
C SER A 452 8.62 -12.86 -13.96
N GLY A 453 9.24 -13.93 -13.46
CA GLY A 453 9.69 -14.09 -12.08
C GLY A 453 8.57 -14.52 -11.12
N GLY A 454 7.31 -14.52 -11.54
CA GLY A 454 6.16 -14.88 -10.70
C GLY A 454 5.16 -15.78 -11.40
N ASN A 455 4.41 -15.25 -12.35
CA ASN A 455 3.37 -15.99 -13.10
C ASN A 455 3.98 -16.87 -14.21
N SER A 456 3.18 -17.85 -14.68
CA SER A 456 3.51 -18.65 -15.85
C SER A 456 2.65 -18.23 -17.03
N TYR A 457 3.32 -17.87 -18.13
CA TYR A 457 2.69 -17.51 -19.41
C TYR A 457 2.79 -18.64 -20.46
N GLU A 458 3.38 -19.77 -20.10
CA GLU A 458 3.53 -20.90 -21.01
C GLU A 458 2.24 -21.72 -21.14
N LYS A 459 1.38 -21.68 -20.13
CA LYS A 459 0.15 -22.46 -20.06
C LYS A 459 -0.90 -21.80 -19.19
N GLY A 460 -2.13 -22.30 -19.26
CA GLY A 460 -3.26 -21.81 -18.47
C GLY A 460 -3.82 -20.48 -18.98
N ALA A 461 -4.52 -19.77 -18.12
CA ALA A 461 -5.28 -18.58 -18.49
C ALA A 461 -4.42 -17.39 -18.96
N LEU A 462 -3.13 -17.37 -18.65
CA LEU A 462 -2.21 -16.34 -19.12
C LEU A 462 -1.53 -16.67 -20.48
N ALA A 463 -1.64 -17.89 -20.98
CA ALA A 463 -1.02 -18.27 -22.25
C ALA A 463 -1.42 -17.39 -23.46
N PRO A 464 -2.69 -16.92 -23.58
CA PRO A 464 -3.08 -15.99 -24.65
C PRO A 464 -2.37 -14.62 -24.62
N PHE A 465 -1.79 -14.25 -23.48
CA PHE A 465 -1.06 -12.98 -23.25
C PHE A 465 0.46 -13.15 -23.28
N ALA A 466 0.94 -14.36 -23.60
CA ALA A 466 2.37 -14.63 -23.74
C ALA A 466 2.96 -13.81 -24.90
N LEU A 467 4.13 -13.24 -24.68
CA LEU A 467 4.97 -12.66 -25.73
C LEU A 467 6.17 -13.58 -25.95
N THR A 468 6.55 -13.75 -27.24
CA THR A 468 7.75 -14.51 -27.58
C THR A 468 8.99 -13.82 -26.99
N ASP A 469 9.81 -14.56 -26.24
CA ASP A 469 11.09 -14.06 -25.78
C ASP A 469 12.07 -14.00 -26.97
N THR A 470 12.60 -12.80 -27.24
CA THR A 470 13.54 -12.57 -28.37
C THR A 470 14.98 -12.99 -28.04
N ALA A 471 15.27 -13.36 -26.78
CA ALA A 471 16.55 -13.89 -26.33
C ALA A 471 16.36 -15.13 -25.41
N PRO A 472 15.78 -16.23 -25.90
CA PRO A 472 15.29 -17.34 -25.06
C PRO A 472 16.40 -18.13 -24.36
N THR A 473 17.66 -17.99 -24.77
CA THR A 473 18.82 -18.63 -24.11
C THR A 473 19.50 -17.75 -23.08
N ALA A 474 19.10 -16.47 -22.96
CA ALA A 474 19.64 -15.54 -21.97
C ALA A 474 19.30 -15.99 -20.54
N SER A 475 20.20 -15.73 -19.60
CA SER A 475 19.96 -16.00 -18.17
C SER A 475 19.12 -14.92 -17.47
N GLY A 476 18.92 -13.76 -18.14
CA GLY A 476 18.14 -12.63 -17.68
C GLY A 476 17.50 -11.88 -18.84
N GLN A 477 16.93 -10.72 -18.55
CA GLN A 477 16.25 -9.90 -19.55
C GLN A 477 16.69 -8.45 -19.43
N LEU A 478 16.85 -7.76 -20.56
CA LEU A 478 17.16 -6.33 -20.62
C LEU A 478 16.19 -5.62 -21.55
N TYR A 479 15.58 -4.54 -21.08
CA TYR A 479 14.63 -3.72 -21.84
C TYR A 479 15.01 -2.25 -21.81
N ASN A 480 14.70 -1.53 -22.89
CA ASN A 480 14.74 -0.08 -22.95
C ASN A 480 13.31 0.46 -22.88
N LEU A 481 12.86 0.91 -21.72
CA LEU A 481 11.48 1.31 -21.48
C LEU A 481 11.07 2.59 -22.21
N LYS A 482 12.02 3.39 -22.71
CA LYS A 482 11.73 4.58 -23.52
C LYS A 482 11.24 4.22 -24.92
N THR A 483 11.83 3.20 -25.51
CA THR A 483 11.51 2.76 -26.88
C THR A 483 10.60 1.53 -26.90
N ASP A 484 10.58 0.77 -25.80
CA ASP A 484 9.80 -0.45 -25.64
C ASP A 484 9.15 -0.50 -24.23
N PRO A 485 8.14 0.35 -23.96
CA PRO A 485 7.45 0.36 -22.69
C PRO A 485 6.67 -0.93 -22.41
N GLY A 486 6.38 -1.72 -23.45
CA GLY A 486 5.72 -3.02 -23.35
C GLY A 486 6.66 -4.20 -23.11
N GLU A 487 7.97 -3.97 -22.93
CA GLU A 487 8.98 -5.00 -22.61
C GLU A 487 8.90 -6.21 -23.57
N ARG A 488 8.87 -5.92 -24.90
CA ARG A 488 8.66 -6.90 -25.96
C ARG A 488 9.96 -7.48 -26.52
N THR A 489 11.04 -6.67 -26.52
CA THR A 489 12.32 -7.00 -27.14
C THR A 489 13.40 -7.13 -26.07
N ASN A 490 13.81 -8.37 -25.77
CA ASN A 490 14.86 -8.65 -24.82
C ASN A 490 16.24 -8.39 -25.46
N LEU A 491 16.88 -7.29 -25.07
CA LEU A 491 18.16 -6.81 -25.60
C LEU A 491 19.39 -7.39 -24.87
N TYR A 492 19.24 -8.50 -24.13
CA TYR A 492 20.28 -9.08 -23.28
C TYR A 492 21.60 -9.33 -24.04
N PHE A 493 21.53 -9.90 -25.24
CA PHE A 493 22.70 -10.17 -26.04
C PHE A 493 23.15 -8.99 -26.92
N GLU A 494 22.25 -8.04 -27.17
CA GLU A 494 22.56 -6.88 -28.03
C GLU A 494 23.25 -5.75 -27.23
N ARG A 495 23.08 -5.73 -25.91
CA ARG A 495 23.62 -4.70 -25.01
C ARG A 495 24.31 -5.29 -23.78
N PRO A 496 25.33 -6.17 -23.98
CA PRO A 496 25.98 -6.87 -22.87
C PRO A 496 26.69 -5.92 -21.89
N GLU A 497 27.12 -4.75 -22.34
CA GLU A 497 27.71 -3.71 -21.51
C GLU A 497 26.71 -3.16 -20.47
N ILE A 498 25.44 -2.95 -20.88
CA ILE A 498 24.38 -2.45 -20.01
C ILE A 498 23.93 -3.55 -19.03
N VAL A 499 23.83 -4.79 -19.50
CA VAL A 499 23.58 -5.97 -18.63
C VAL A 499 24.64 -6.04 -17.54
N LYS A 500 25.92 -5.95 -17.89
CA LYS A 500 27.04 -6.00 -16.93
C LYS A 500 26.97 -4.86 -15.91
N GLU A 501 26.66 -3.65 -16.36
CA GLU A 501 26.51 -2.47 -15.51
C GLU A 501 25.39 -2.64 -14.49
N LEU A 502 24.16 -2.95 -14.96
CA LEU A 502 22.98 -3.07 -14.11
C LEU A 502 23.08 -4.26 -13.17
N LYS A 503 23.58 -5.39 -13.65
CA LYS A 503 23.88 -6.55 -12.79
C LYS A 503 24.92 -6.20 -11.72
N GLY A 504 25.96 -5.47 -12.04
CA GLY A 504 26.97 -5.02 -11.09
C GLY A 504 26.38 -4.13 -10.00
N LEU A 505 25.49 -3.18 -10.35
CA LEU A 505 24.76 -2.33 -9.40
C LEU A 505 23.83 -3.13 -8.51
N LEU A 506 23.12 -4.12 -9.07
CA LEU A 506 22.24 -5.00 -8.32
C LEU A 506 23.05 -5.83 -7.30
N ASP A 507 24.16 -6.44 -7.72
CA ASP A 507 25.03 -7.25 -6.87
C ASP A 507 25.68 -6.39 -5.77
N GLN A 508 26.10 -5.17 -6.09
CA GLN A 508 26.60 -4.20 -5.11
C GLN A 508 25.53 -3.85 -4.07
N SER A 509 24.28 -3.56 -4.49
CA SER A 509 23.18 -3.26 -3.58
C SER A 509 22.84 -4.43 -2.65
N LYS A 510 22.96 -5.67 -3.15
CA LYS A 510 22.78 -6.88 -2.35
C LYS A 510 23.90 -7.00 -1.30
N ALA A 511 25.14 -6.81 -1.71
CA ALA A 511 26.32 -6.99 -0.86
C ALA A 511 26.46 -5.89 0.20
N SER A 512 26.17 -4.63 -0.14
CA SER A 512 26.27 -3.49 0.80
C SER A 512 25.16 -3.46 1.85
N GLY A 513 24.10 -4.24 1.68
CA GLY A 513 22.93 -4.23 2.55
C GLY A 513 22.02 -3.00 2.39
N ARG A 514 22.35 -2.09 1.47
CA ARG A 514 21.60 -0.86 1.21
C ARG A 514 21.76 -0.37 -0.22
N SER A 515 20.84 0.45 -0.71
CA SER A 515 20.92 1.16 -1.99
C SER A 515 20.94 2.69 -1.83
N ALA A 516 20.43 3.19 -0.71
CA ALA A 516 20.53 4.60 -0.34
C ALA A 516 21.88 4.94 0.33
N PRO A 517 22.30 6.20 0.32
CA PRO A 517 23.53 6.68 0.96
C PRO A 517 23.65 6.36 2.45
#